data_2fd8d47b195ee5eb6db10f2bd3d64c99
#
_entry.id   2fd8d47b195ee5eb6db10f2bd3d64c99
#
_cell.length_a   1.000
_cell.length_b   1.000
_cell.length_c   1.000
_cell.angle_alpha   90.00
_cell.angle_beta   90.00
_cell.angle_gamma   90.00
#
_symmetry.space_group_name_H-M   'P 1'
#
loop_
_entity.id
_entity.type
_entity.pdbx_description
1 polymer ?
#
loop_
_entity_poly.entity_id
_entity_poly.type
_entity_poly.pdbx_seq_one_letter_code
_entity_poly.pdbx_strand_id
1 'polypeptide(L)'
;MLAARWQYLADREATTFDISSACCKILKTEPFQRYRRRTGCYPVIGITQDESFRRKNQYRHTGCNVYEGTTVKSQPIAFWIRQDVLRFKEENRIPICSVYGNVVRKKGGWLATTAEKRTGCILCGFGCQMEKEPNRIQRLSISPVPAHRKIYEWGMQIKNNGITYREAMEHCG
;
A
#
# COMPACT_ATOMS: atom_id res chain seq x y z
N MET A 1 4.05 11.14 18.10
CA MET A 1 3.23 12.34 17.82
C MET A 1 2.71 12.20 16.40
N LEU A 2 1.39 12.21 16.19
CA LEU A 2 0.79 12.25 14.86
C LEU A 2 1.09 13.62 14.21
N ALA A 3 1.37 13.65 12.91
CA ALA A 3 1.50 14.92 12.19
C ALA A 3 0.19 15.74 12.33
N ALA A 4 0.27 17.07 12.33
CA ALA A 4 -0.88 17.95 12.61
C ALA A 4 -2.14 17.61 11.79
N ARG A 5 -1.97 17.22 10.51
CA ARG A 5 -3.08 16.78 9.64
C ARG A 5 -3.74 15.45 10.06
N TRP A 6 -3.09 14.67 10.92
CA TRP A 6 -3.63 13.43 11.49
C TRP A 6 -4.28 13.66 12.85
N GLN A 7 -3.89 14.73 13.55
CA GLN A 7 -4.52 15.10 14.82
C GLN A 7 -6.00 15.42 14.63
N TYR A 8 -6.34 16.10 13.53
CA TYR A 8 -7.72 16.36 13.14
C TYR A 8 -8.56 15.08 12.98
N LEU A 9 -7.99 14.02 12.41
CA LEU A 9 -8.67 12.73 12.23
C LEU A 9 -8.72 11.89 13.52
N ALA A 10 -7.89 12.23 14.50
CA ALA A 10 -7.91 11.60 15.83
C ALA A 10 -8.86 12.33 16.79
N ASP A 11 -9.28 13.54 16.43
CA ASP A 11 -10.24 14.33 17.19
C ASP A 11 -11.66 13.87 16.87
N ARG A 12 -12.25 13.09 17.79
CA ARG A 12 -13.61 12.55 17.63
C ARG A 12 -14.71 13.63 17.62
N GLU A 13 -14.42 14.82 18.13
CA GLU A 13 -15.35 15.95 18.08
C GLU A 13 -15.35 16.62 16.71
N ALA A 14 -14.22 16.53 15.97
CA ALA A 14 -14.08 17.13 14.64
C ALA A 14 -14.60 16.23 13.51
N THR A 15 -14.79 14.93 13.73
CA THR A 15 -15.26 13.98 12.72
C THR A 15 -16.51 13.25 13.17
N THR A 16 -17.47 13.13 12.26
CA THR A 16 -18.73 12.38 12.50
C THR A 16 -18.57 10.87 12.22
N PHE A 17 -17.37 10.41 11.94
CA PHE A 17 -17.09 9.01 11.59
C PHE A 17 -15.70 8.56 12.11
N ASP A 18 -15.62 7.27 12.39
CA ASP A 18 -14.37 6.62 12.80
C ASP A 18 -13.61 6.07 11.59
N ILE A 19 -12.31 6.33 11.54
CA ILE A 19 -11.40 5.72 10.56
C ILE A 19 -10.75 4.48 11.19
N SER A 20 -10.82 3.36 10.49
CA SER A 20 -10.22 2.11 10.96
C SER A 20 -9.39 1.41 9.88
N SER A 21 -8.44 0.58 10.33
CA SER A 21 -7.69 -0.33 9.46
C SER A 21 -8.37 -1.70 9.26
N ALA A 22 -9.66 -1.83 9.61
CA ALA A 22 -10.40 -3.09 9.54
C ALA A 22 -10.38 -3.70 8.13
N CYS A 23 -10.44 -2.88 7.08
CA CYS A 23 -10.30 -3.34 5.69
C CYS A 23 -8.97 -4.07 5.44
N CYS A 24 -7.86 -3.60 6.03
CA CYS A 24 -6.57 -4.28 5.92
C CYS A 24 -6.59 -5.65 6.62
N LYS A 25 -7.26 -5.77 7.74
CA LYS A 25 -7.45 -7.03 8.44
C LYS A 25 -8.25 -8.01 7.57
N ILE A 26 -9.41 -7.59 7.08
CA ILE A 26 -10.35 -8.42 6.30
C ILE A 26 -9.73 -8.81 4.95
N LEU A 27 -9.16 -7.87 4.20
CA LEU A 27 -8.72 -8.09 2.82
C LEU A 27 -7.30 -8.67 2.70
N LYS A 28 -6.47 -8.53 3.73
CA LYS A 28 -5.06 -8.96 3.69
C LYS A 28 -4.75 -10.00 4.76
N THR A 29 -4.95 -9.67 6.04
CA THR A 29 -4.45 -10.50 7.14
C THR A 29 -5.26 -11.78 7.31
N GLU A 30 -6.58 -11.70 7.33
CA GLU A 30 -7.45 -12.87 7.54
C GLU A 30 -7.37 -13.92 6.42
N PRO A 31 -7.35 -13.56 5.12
CA PRO A 31 -7.17 -14.53 4.05
C PRO A 31 -5.87 -15.32 4.20
N PHE A 32 -4.76 -14.63 4.52
CA PHE A 32 -3.47 -15.31 4.78
C PHE A 32 -3.52 -16.23 5.98
N GLN A 33 -4.12 -15.79 7.09
CA GLN A 33 -4.25 -16.64 8.29
C GLN A 33 -5.15 -17.84 8.05
N ARG A 34 -6.23 -17.68 7.28
CA ARG A 34 -7.13 -18.78 6.89
C ARG A 34 -6.39 -19.80 6.02
N TYR A 35 -5.65 -19.32 5.02
CA TYR A 35 -4.84 -20.19 4.17
C TYR A 35 -3.81 -20.96 4.99
N ARG A 36 -3.05 -20.29 5.86
CA ARG A 36 -2.05 -20.90 6.74
C ARG A 36 -2.68 -21.99 7.63
N ARG A 37 -3.82 -21.70 8.26
CA ARG A 37 -4.49 -22.70 9.12
C ARG A 37 -4.92 -23.93 8.35
N ARG A 38 -5.32 -23.75 7.09
CA ARG A 38 -5.77 -24.84 6.23
C ARG A 38 -4.62 -25.70 5.68
N THR A 39 -3.50 -25.07 5.36
CA THR A 39 -2.40 -25.72 4.61
C THR A 39 -1.15 -25.98 5.45
N GLY A 40 -1.01 -25.35 6.61
CA GLY A 40 0.24 -25.36 7.39
C GLY A 40 1.38 -24.54 6.79
N CYS A 41 1.18 -23.93 5.62
CA CYS A 41 2.23 -23.16 4.92
C CYS A 41 2.51 -21.82 5.60
N TYR A 42 3.77 -21.43 5.62
CA TYR A 42 4.20 -20.13 6.11
C TYR A 42 4.45 -19.15 4.97
N PRO A 43 4.18 -17.84 5.17
CA PRO A 43 4.33 -16.87 4.12
C PRO A 43 5.79 -16.53 3.82
N VAL A 44 6.12 -16.45 2.54
CA VAL A 44 7.32 -15.79 2.03
C VAL A 44 6.88 -14.46 1.43
N ILE A 45 7.42 -13.33 1.95
CA ILE A 45 6.92 -11.99 1.65
C ILE A 45 8.03 -11.16 1.02
N GLY A 46 7.76 -10.61 -0.18
CA GLY A 46 8.68 -9.73 -0.91
C GLY A 46 8.57 -8.27 -0.43
N ILE A 47 9.04 -7.97 0.77
CA ILE A 47 9.13 -6.60 1.29
C ILE A 47 10.58 -6.16 1.43
N THR A 48 10.83 -4.86 1.29
CA THR A 48 12.16 -4.25 1.40
C THR A 48 12.21 -3.25 2.56
N GLN A 49 13.42 -3.02 3.10
CA GLN A 49 13.62 -2.15 4.26
C GLN A 49 13.25 -0.68 4.00
N ASP A 50 13.33 -0.20 2.77
CA ASP A 50 13.07 1.19 2.40
C ASP A 50 11.59 1.50 2.15
N GLU A 51 10.70 0.50 2.23
CA GLU A 51 9.27 0.73 2.07
C GLU A 51 8.65 1.53 3.24
N SER A 52 9.21 1.41 4.44
CA SER A 52 8.82 2.20 5.61
C SER A 52 9.82 2.09 6.75
N PHE A 53 9.86 3.10 7.62
CA PHE A 53 10.67 3.07 8.84
C PHE A 53 10.37 1.84 9.72
N ARG A 54 9.11 1.45 9.84
CA ARG A 54 8.70 0.24 10.58
C ARG A 54 9.33 -1.03 10.00
N ARG A 55 9.38 -1.18 8.66
CA ARG A 55 9.99 -2.34 8.01
C ARG A 55 11.49 -2.38 8.18
N LYS A 56 12.14 -1.22 8.08
CA LYS A 56 13.57 -1.08 8.36
C LYS A 56 13.92 -1.52 9.79
N ASN A 57 13.14 -1.06 10.77
CA ASN A 57 13.35 -1.45 12.16
C ASN A 57 13.05 -2.94 12.38
N GLN A 58 11.97 -3.46 11.80
CA GLN A 58 11.67 -4.89 11.89
C GLN A 58 12.83 -5.73 11.37
N TYR A 59 13.36 -5.41 10.18
CA TYR A 59 14.50 -6.12 9.63
C TYR A 59 15.72 -6.09 10.58
N ARG A 60 16.00 -4.94 11.19
CA ARG A 60 17.13 -4.81 12.14
C ARG A 60 16.99 -5.71 13.36
N HIS A 61 15.77 -5.96 13.83
CA HIS A 61 15.51 -6.78 15.02
C HIS A 61 15.37 -8.27 14.70
N THR A 62 14.74 -8.62 13.59
CA THR A 62 14.37 -10.02 13.29
C THR A 62 15.13 -10.61 12.10
N GLY A 63 15.88 -9.80 11.34
CA GLY A 63 16.50 -10.24 10.10
C GLY A 63 15.48 -10.62 9.03
N CYS A 64 15.88 -11.53 8.13
CA CYS A 64 15.03 -11.98 7.02
C CYS A 64 13.99 -13.02 7.43
N ASN A 65 14.20 -13.72 8.53
CA ASN A 65 13.31 -14.80 8.96
C ASN A 65 12.83 -14.58 10.41
N VAL A 66 11.54 -14.80 10.60
CA VAL A 66 10.90 -14.78 11.92
C VAL A 66 10.42 -16.18 12.21
N TYR A 67 10.92 -16.80 13.28
CA TYR A 67 10.65 -18.19 13.64
C TYR A 67 9.69 -18.35 14.80
N GLU A 68 9.38 -17.28 15.53
CA GLU A 68 8.64 -17.34 16.77
C GLU A 68 7.22 -16.76 16.68
N GLY A 69 6.33 -17.32 17.49
CA GLY A 69 4.96 -16.83 17.68
C GLY A 69 4.04 -17.01 16.49
N THR A 70 3.01 -16.18 16.43
CA THR A 70 1.96 -16.21 15.39
C THR A 70 2.42 -15.63 14.06
N THR A 71 3.58 -15.01 14.01
CA THR A 71 4.07 -14.23 12.87
C THR A 71 5.22 -14.89 12.11
N VAL A 72 5.37 -16.21 12.24
CA VAL A 72 6.39 -16.96 11.49
C VAL A 72 6.30 -16.67 9.99
N LYS A 73 7.40 -16.20 9.41
CA LYS A 73 7.48 -15.77 8.00
C LYS A 73 8.91 -15.65 7.52
N SER A 74 9.11 -15.73 6.22
CA SER A 74 10.37 -15.40 5.55
C SER A 74 10.22 -14.11 4.74
N GLN A 75 11.24 -13.26 4.76
CA GLN A 75 11.35 -11.99 4.05
C GLN A 75 12.71 -11.92 3.35
N PRO A 76 12.96 -12.74 2.32
CA PRO A 76 14.30 -12.99 1.77
C PRO A 76 14.97 -11.73 1.20
N ILE A 77 14.21 -10.72 0.80
CA ILE A 77 14.73 -9.45 0.28
C ILE A 77 14.54 -8.28 1.27
N ALA A 78 14.35 -8.57 2.57
CA ALA A 78 14.11 -7.52 3.57
C ALA A 78 15.27 -6.52 3.69
N PHE A 79 16.51 -6.92 3.38
CA PHE A 79 17.70 -6.06 3.38
C PHE A 79 17.87 -5.23 2.10
N TRP A 80 17.10 -5.52 1.06
CA TRP A 80 17.15 -4.77 -0.19
C TRP A 80 16.51 -3.39 -0.06
N ILE A 81 16.91 -2.50 -0.95
CA ILE A 81 16.24 -1.24 -1.23
C ILE A 81 15.60 -1.30 -2.62
N ARG A 82 14.73 -0.35 -2.93
CA ARG A 82 14.06 -0.29 -4.24
C ARG A 82 15.05 -0.31 -5.42
N GLN A 83 16.22 0.30 -5.28
CA GLN A 83 17.23 0.32 -6.34
C GLN A 83 17.75 -1.09 -6.63
N ASP A 84 17.93 -1.92 -5.61
CA ASP A 84 18.38 -3.30 -5.78
C ASP A 84 17.33 -4.12 -6.54
N VAL A 85 16.04 -3.94 -6.20
CA VAL A 85 14.92 -4.60 -6.91
C VAL A 85 14.89 -4.21 -8.38
N LEU A 86 15.02 -2.91 -8.69
CA LEU A 86 14.98 -2.44 -10.07
C LEU A 86 16.21 -2.88 -10.87
N ARG A 87 17.39 -2.90 -10.23
CA ARG A 87 18.62 -3.40 -10.83
C ARG A 87 18.53 -4.89 -11.12
N PHE A 88 18.10 -5.68 -10.14
CA PHE A 88 17.90 -7.12 -10.29
C PHE A 88 16.92 -7.44 -11.43
N LYS A 89 15.82 -6.69 -11.53
CA LYS A 89 14.86 -6.78 -12.63
C LYS A 89 15.52 -6.51 -13.99
N GLU A 90 16.34 -5.45 -14.09
CA GLU A 90 17.02 -5.06 -15.32
C GLU A 90 18.02 -6.12 -15.76
N GLU A 91 18.89 -6.54 -14.85
CA GLU A 91 19.95 -7.53 -15.11
C GLU A 91 19.41 -8.92 -15.48
N ASN A 92 18.33 -9.33 -14.84
CA ASN A 92 17.72 -10.64 -15.07
C ASN A 92 16.54 -10.61 -16.06
N ARG A 93 16.26 -9.47 -16.71
CA ARG A 93 15.18 -9.27 -17.67
C ARG A 93 13.80 -9.73 -17.16
N ILE A 94 13.55 -9.56 -15.86
CA ILE A 94 12.30 -9.98 -15.23
C ILE A 94 11.15 -9.06 -15.71
N PRO A 95 10.03 -9.61 -16.20
CA PRO A 95 8.87 -8.81 -16.56
C PRO A 95 8.27 -8.15 -15.31
N ILE A 96 7.77 -6.92 -15.46
CA ILE A 96 7.02 -6.22 -14.41
C ILE A 96 5.62 -5.88 -14.88
N CYS A 97 4.71 -5.71 -13.94
CA CYS A 97 3.34 -5.30 -14.24
C CYS A 97 3.33 -3.94 -14.96
N SER A 98 2.51 -3.81 -15.99
CA SER A 98 2.36 -2.60 -16.79
C SER A 98 2.00 -1.35 -15.99
N VAL A 99 1.39 -1.51 -14.81
CA VAL A 99 1.08 -0.40 -13.90
C VAL A 99 2.33 0.39 -13.46
N TYR A 100 3.50 -0.23 -13.46
CA TYR A 100 4.77 0.43 -13.17
C TYR A 100 5.38 1.12 -14.40
N GLY A 101 4.87 0.84 -15.59
CA GLY A 101 5.45 1.30 -16.86
C GLY A 101 6.80 0.63 -17.12
N ASN A 102 7.75 1.40 -17.65
CA ASN A 102 9.10 0.94 -17.95
C ASN A 102 10.09 1.35 -16.85
N VAL A 103 11.13 0.56 -16.66
CA VAL A 103 12.28 0.97 -15.85
C VAL A 103 13.18 1.84 -16.72
N VAL A 104 13.51 3.02 -16.23
CA VAL A 104 14.36 3.99 -16.92
C VAL A 104 15.50 4.44 -16.01
N ARG A 105 16.64 4.74 -16.62
CA ARG A 105 17.82 5.26 -15.92
C ARG A 105 17.75 6.79 -15.91
N LYS A 106 17.73 7.38 -14.73
CA LYS A 106 17.77 8.83 -14.51
C LYS A 106 19.19 9.36 -14.44
N LYS A 107 19.34 10.69 -14.50
CA LYS A 107 20.63 11.38 -14.30
C LYS A 107 21.25 10.90 -12.97
N GLY A 108 22.54 10.58 -12.98
CA GLY A 108 23.24 9.99 -11.83
C GLY A 108 23.09 8.45 -11.69
N GLY A 109 22.53 7.75 -12.70
CA GLY A 109 22.47 6.29 -12.74
C GLY A 109 21.34 5.65 -11.95
N TRP A 110 20.47 6.44 -11.31
CA TRP A 110 19.32 5.94 -10.55
C TRP A 110 18.25 5.34 -11.45
N LEU A 111 17.74 4.18 -11.05
CA LEU A 111 16.63 3.52 -11.73
C LEU A 111 15.28 4.02 -11.18
N ALA A 112 14.33 4.22 -12.08
CA ALA A 112 12.97 4.63 -11.72
C ALA A 112 11.96 3.98 -12.66
N THR A 113 10.73 3.82 -12.19
CA THR A 113 9.59 3.44 -13.01
C THR A 113 8.97 4.68 -13.65
N THR A 114 8.46 4.56 -14.89
CA THR A 114 7.85 5.68 -15.62
C THR A 114 6.42 5.98 -15.18
N ALA A 115 5.74 5.01 -14.54
CA ALA A 115 4.39 5.15 -14.02
C ALA A 115 4.37 4.99 -12.49
N GLU A 116 3.51 4.17 -11.93
CA GLU A 116 3.32 4.09 -10.48
C GLU A 116 4.59 3.63 -9.73
N LYS A 117 4.84 4.25 -8.59
CA LYS A 117 5.92 3.83 -7.69
C LYS A 117 5.52 2.66 -6.80
N ARG A 118 4.27 2.60 -6.44
CA ARG A 118 3.67 1.59 -5.56
C ARG A 118 2.28 1.26 -6.03
N THR A 119 1.87 0.03 -5.80
CA THR A 119 0.48 -0.40 -5.88
C THR A 119 -0.06 -0.60 -4.47
N GLY A 120 -1.34 -0.31 -4.30
CA GLY A 120 -2.08 -0.53 -3.06
C GLY A 120 -3.45 -1.12 -3.38
N CYS A 121 -4.33 -1.17 -2.38
CA CYS A 121 -5.74 -1.44 -2.65
C CYS A 121 -6.31 -0.27 -3.46
N ILE A 122 -7.12 -0.57 -4.48
CA ILE A 122 -7.56 0.40 -5.49
C ILE A 122 -8.34 1.60 -4.89
N LEU A 123 -9.13 1.36 -3.83
CA LEU A 123 -9.87 2.40 -3.11
C LEU A 123 -9.27 2.70 -1.72
N CYS A 124 -7.98 2.49 -1.53
CA CYS A 124 -7.36 2.77 -0.24
C CYS A 124 -7.10 4.28 -0.06
N GLY A 125 -7.88 4.93 0.79
CA GLY A 125 -7.72 6.34 1.17
C GLY A 125 -6.52 6.61 2.08
N PHE A 126 -5.94 5.55 2.68
CA PHE A 126 -4.83 5.72 3.62
C PHE A 126 -3.59 6.32 2.95
N GLY A 127 -3.23 7.52 3.37
CA GLY A 127 -2.08 8.25 2.83
C GLY A 127 -2.37 9.09 1.59
N CYS A 128 -3.60 9.11 1.05
CA CYS A 128 -3.95 9.91 -0.13
C CYS A 128 -3.71 11.41 0.10
N GLN A 129 -3.99 11.92 1.31
CA GLN A 129 -3.75 13.30 1.69
C GLN A 129 -2.27 13.72 1.70
N MET A 130 -1.34 12.76 1.62
CA MET A 130 0.10 13.03 1.47
C MET A 130 0.58 12.98 0.02
N GLU A 131 -0.29 12.58 -0.89
CA GLU A 131 0.01 12.57 -2.33
C GLU A 131 -0.24 13.94 -2.95
N LYS A 132 0.46 14.23 -4.05
CA LYS A 132 0.15 15.39 -4.89
C LYS A 132 -1.15 15.14 -5.64
N GLU A 133 -1.93 16.17 -5.82
CA GLU A 133 -3.13 16.10 -6.66
C GLU A 133 -2.79 15.97 -8.15
N PRO A 134 -3.57 15.17 -8.89
CA PRO A 134 -4.62 14.28 -8.39
C PRO A 134 -4.03 13.08 -7.66
N ASN A 135 -4.54 12.77 -6.47
CA ASN A 135 -4.13 11.59 -5.70
C ASN A 135 -4.57 10.28 -6.39
N ARG A 136 -4.13 9.13 -5.86
CA ARG A 136 -4.41 7.81 -6.49
C ARG A 136 -5.89 7.53 -6.70
N ILE A 137 -6.77 8.01 -5.82
CA ILE A 137 -8.22 7.81 -5.95
C ILE A 137 -8.80 8.74 -6.99
N GLN A 138 -8.42 10.03 -6.97
CA GLN A 138 -8.82 10.99 -7.98
C GLN A 138 -8.39 10.56 -9.39
N ARG A 139 -7.18 9.96 -9.53
CA ARG A 139 -6.71 9.40 -10.82
C ARG A 139 -7.61 8.30 -11.38
N LEU A 140 -8.37 7.57 -10.54
CA LEU A 140 -9.33 6.59 -11.03
C LEU A 140 -10.47 7.25 -11.80
N SER A 141 -10.95 8.43 -11.36
CA SER A 141 -12.05 9.15 -12.00
C SER A 141 -11.71 9.65 -13.41
N ILE A 142 -10.46 10.07 -13.61
CA ILE A 142 -9.96 10.60 -14.89
C ILE A 142 -9.24 9.55 -15.74
N SER A 143 -9.21 8.30 -15.29
CA SER A 143 -8.52 7.21 -16.00
C SER A 143 -9.14 6.96 -17.38
N PRO A 144 -8.33 6.74 -18.42
CA PRO A 144 -8.82 6.33 -19.73
C PRO A 144 -9.44 4.91 -19.71
N VAL A 145 -9.16 4.10 -18.69
CA VAL A 145 -9.68 2.75 -18.54
C VAL A 145 -11.10 2.78 -17.96
N PRO A 146 -12.15 2.36 -18.70
CA PRO A 146 -13.54 2.44 -18.23
C PRO A 146 -13.79 1.71 -16.91
N ALA A 147 -13.12 0.58 -16.69
CA ALA A 147 -13.25 -0.19 -15.46
C ALA A 147 -12.80 0.61 -14.22
N HIS A 148 -11.76 1.45 -14.34
CA HIS A 148 -11.29 2.29 -13.23
C HIS A 148 -12.34 3.32 -12.84
N ARG A 149 -12.99 3.97 -13.81
CA ARG A 149 -14.06 4.95 -13.56
C ARG A 149 -15.27 4.29 -12.88
N LYS A 150 -15.69 3.13 -13.37
CA LYS A 150 -16.79 2.36 -12.73
C LYS A 150 -16.46 1.99 -11.28
N ILE A 151 -15.23 1.55 -10.99
CA ILE A 151 -14.81 1.25 -9.62
C ILE A 151 -14.81 2.52 -8.76
N TYR A 152 -14.36 3.65 -9.31
CA TYR A 152 -14.40 4.93 -8.61
C TYR A 152 -15.84 5.34 -8.27
N GLU A 153 -16.74 5.36 -9.26
CA GLU A 153 -18.15 5.73 -9.08
C GLU A 153 -18.84 4.84 -8.05
N TRP A 154 -18.67 3.52 -8.18
CA TRP A 154 -19.20 2.57 -7.21
C TRP A 154 -18.61 2.79 -5.82
N GLY A 155 -17.30 2.93 -5.71
CA GLY A 155 -16.62 3.09 -4.43
C GLY A 155 -17.02 4.36 -3.68
N MET A 156 -17.18 5.47 -4.41
CA MET A 156 -17.60 6.75 -3.82
C MET A 156 -19.01 6.75 -3.25
N GLN A 157 -19.87 5.80 -3.65
CA GLN A 157 -21.24 5.65 -3.18
C GLN A 157 -21.38 4.71 -1.98
N ILE A 158 -20.32 3.97 -1.63
CA ILE A 158 -20.35 3.05 -0.48
C ILE A 158 -20.64 3.87 0.78
N LYS A 159 -21.68 3.47 1.53
CA LYS A 159 -22.08 4.09 2.80
C LYS A 159 -21.69 3.21 3.98
N ASN A 160 -21.25 3.84 5.04
CA ASN A 160 -21.08 3.23 6.35
C ASN A 160 -21.56 4.22 7.41
N ASN A 161 -22.49 3.79 8.26
CA ASN A 161 -23.11 4.66 9.30
C ASN A 161 -23.67 5.99 8.74
N GLY A 162 -24.29 5.94 7.55
CA GLY A 162 -24.92 7.11 6.92
C GLY A 162 -23.98 7.99 6.08
N ILE A 163 -22.66 7.81 6.20
CA ILE A 163 -21.66 8.62 5.49
C ILE A 163 -21.12 7.84 4.30
N THR A 164 -21.05 8.50 3.15
CA THR A 164 -20.45 7.93 1.93
C THR A 164 -18.91 7.96 2.00
N TYR A 165 -18.28 7.08 1.24
CA TYR A 165 -16.82 7.13 1.11
C TYR A 165 -16.33 8.45 0.50
N ARG A 166 -17.13 9.07 -0.37
CA ARG A 166 -16.87 10.41 -0.93
C ARG A 166 -16.78 11.45 0.17
N GLU A 167 -17.82 11.55 1.01
CA GLU A 167 -17.87 12.52 2.13
C GLU A 167 -16.69 12.30 3.08
N ALA A 168 -16.35 11.03 3.39
CA ALA A 168 -15.19 10.71 4.21
C ALA A 168 -13.87 11.17 3.58
N MET A 169 -13.71 11.02 2.26
CA MET A 169 -12.50 11.46 1.55
C MET A 169 -12.40 12.99 1.46
N GLU A 170 -13.50 13.70 1.29
CA GLU A 170 -13.56 15.16 1.28
C GLU A 170 -13.19 15.75 2.66
N HIS A 171 -13.59 15.08 3.75
CA HIS A 171 -13.17 15.45 5.11
C HIS A 171 -11.68 15.21 5.37
N CYS A 172 -11.08 14.23 4.69
CA CYS A 172 -9.65 13.93 4.88
C CYS A 172 -8.70 14.82 4.06
N GLY A 173 -9.24 15.72 3.22
CA GLY A 173 -8.50 16.70 2.44
C GLY A 173 -7.96 16.13 1.14
#